data_fb698d76cd9976dc8a8da3800f95aba7
#
_entry.id   fb698d76cd9976dc8a8da3800f95aba7
#
_cell.length_a   1.000
_cell.length_b   1.000
_cell.length_c   1.000
_cell.angle_alpha   90.00
_cell.angle_beta   90.00
_cell.angle_gamma   90.00
#
_symmetry.space_group_name_H-M   'P 1'
#
loop_
_entity.id
_entity.type
_entity.pdbx_description
1 polymer ?
#
loop_
_entity_poly.entity_id
_entity_poly.type
_entity_poly.pdbx_seq_one_letter_code
_entity_poly.pdbx_strand_id
1 'polypeptide(L)'
;MLTQTTGRSEAPSHPTMFARSVPPAPQTAYKGAPASDPLTQQIQLMGATMTFSRNAEIFGENEPADYLYKVISGAVRTYKILSDGRRQIGGFYLPGDVFGLEFADEHSLAAEAITDIKVRVIKRSALAALADRNAGTARELYALTACELRRAQARILLLVKSAQERVASFLLEMAERAAADNAIDLPMSRQDIADYLGLTIETVSRTLTALETAAAIDVPTSRRIVLRNRGALSRLNG
;
A
#
# COMPACT_ATOMS: atom_id res chain seq x y z
N MET A 1 50.17 36.95 -44.10
CA MET A 1 48.93 37.49 -43.51
C MET A 1 47.89 36.41 -43.55
N LEU A 2 47.64 35.77 -42.42
CA LEU A 2 46.69 34.67 -42.25
C LEU A 2 45.45 35.22 -41.55
N THR A 3 44.32 35.21 -42.22
CA THR A 3 43.01 35.58 -41.69
C THR A 3 42.32 34.35 -41.11
N GLN A 4 42.14 34.34 -39.81
CA GLN A 4 41.35 33.32 -39.10
C GLN A 4 39.85 33.64 -39.23
N THR A 5 39.10 32.68 -39.74
CA THR A 5 37.62 32.71 -39.75
C THR A 5 37.12 31.88 -38.58
N THR A 6 36.50 32.54 -37.58
CA THR A 6 35.85 31.89 -36.44
C THR A 6 34.47 31.40 -36.86
N GLY A 7 34.30 30.09 -36.98
CA GLY A 7 33.01 29.44 -37.14
C GLY A 7 32.29 29.32 -35.82
N ARG A 8 31.14 29.96 -35.70
CA ARG A 8 30.20 29.84 -34.60
C ARG A 8 29.37 28.57 -34.81
N SER A 9 29.55 27.58 -33.93
CA SER A 9 28.70 26.39 -33.88
C SER A 9 27.39 26.72 -33.19
N GLU A 10 26.26 26.66 -33.90
CA GLU A 10 24.93 26.70 -33.36
C GLU A 10 24.59 25.31 -32.81
N ALA A 11 24.24 25.25 -31.52
CA ALA A 11 23.71 24.05 -30.85
C ALA A 11 22.26 23.83 -31.28
N PRO A 12 21.81 22.58 -31.50
CA PRO A 12 20.44 22.28 -31.85
C PRO A 12 19.52 22.48 -30.65
N SER A 13 18.46 23.28 -30.84
CA SER A 13 17.36 23.49 -29.90
C SER A 13 16.56 22.20 -29.71
N HIS A 14 16.57 21.65 -28.50
CA HIS A 14 15.70 20.54 -28.12
C HIS A 14 14.23 21.01 -28.05
N PRO A 15 13.27 20.25 -28.61
CA PRO A 15 11.85 20.55 -28.45
C PRO A 15 11.42 20.31 -27.01
N THR A 16 10.84 21.34 -26.40
CA THR A 16 10.20 21.30 -25.08
C THR A 16 9.01 20.33 -25.14
N MET A 17 9.17 19.13 -24.62
CA MET A 17 8.06 18.21 -24.39
C MET A 17 7.13 18.83 -23.35
N PHE A 18 5.93 19.22 -23.76
CA PHE A 18 4.83 19.57 -22.86
C PHE A 18 4.54 18.36 -22.00
N ALA A 19 4.87 18.45 -20.70
CA ALA A 19 4.44 17.49 -19.70
C ALA A 19 2.91 17.53 -19.64
N ARG A 20 2.24 16.50 -20.16
CA ARG A 20 0.82 16.30 -19.92
C ARG A 20 0.65 16.09 -18.42
N SER A 21 -0.02 17.03 -17.76
CA SER A 21 -0.47 16.89 -16.39
C SER A 21 -1.43 15.70 -16.32
N VAL A 22 -0.95 14.60 -15.71
CA VAL A 22 -1.82 13.47 -15.36
C VAL A 22 -2.75 13.97 -14.27
N PRO A 23 -4.09 13.89 -14.44
CA PRO A 23 -5.01 14.28 -13.39
C PRO A 23 -4.74 13.44 -12.14
N PRO A 24 -4.83 14.03 -10.92
CA PRO A 24 -4.66 13.28 -9.70
C PRO A 24 -5.67 12.12 -9.67
N ALA A 25 -5.19 10.93 -9.30
CA ALA A 25 -6.04 9.76 -9.16
C ALA A 25 -7.16 10.08 -8.16
N PRO A 26 -8.41 9.63 -8.40
CA PRO A 26 -9.51 9.86 -7.48
C PRO A 26 -9.13 9.30 -6.10
N GLN A 27 -9.19 10.15 -5.08
CA GLN A 27 -8.91 9.76 -3.71
C GLN A 27 -10.14 9.03 -3.17
N THR A 28 -10.15 7.71 -3.26
CA THR A 28 -11.14 6.89 -2.58
C THR A 28 -10.91 7.03 -1.08
N ALA A 29 -11.95 7.39 -0.32
CA ALA A 29 -11.87 7.44 1.13
C ALA A 29 -11.74 6.01 1.68
N TYR A 30 -10.59 5.67 2.23
CA TYR A 30 -10.39 4.40 2.93
C TYR A 30 -10.77 4.54 4.40
N LYS A 31 -11.43 3.51 4.94
CA LYS A 31 -11.87 3.46 6.34
C LYS A 31 -10.66 3.12 7.21
N GLY A 32 -9.86 4.15 7.55
CA GLY A 32 -8.84 4.07 8.57
C GLY A 32 -9.45 4.00 9.97
N ALA A 33 -8.62 3.74 10.98
CA ALA A 33 -9.04 3.84 12.39
C ALA A 33 -9.72 5.21 12.64
N PRO A 34 -10.78 5.26 13.48
CA PRO A 34 -11.54 6.48 13.71
C PRO A 34 -10.61 7.62 14.15
N ALA A 35 -10.81 8.81 13.58
CA ALA A 35 -9.98 9.99 13.82
C ALA A 35 -9.99 10.49 15.29
N SER A 36 -10.84 9.93 16.13
CA SER A 36 -11.03 10.27 17.55
C SER A 36 -10.32 9.34 18.54
N ASP A 37 -9.53 8.40 18.04
CA ASP A 37 -8.75 7.46 18.84
C ASP A 37 -7.61 8.21 19.56
N PRO A 38 -7.42 8.06 20.91
CA PRO A 38 -6.35 8.72 21.67
C PRO A 38 -4.95 8.52 21.08
N LEU A 39 -4.61 7.32 20.59
CA LEU A 39 -3.34 7.07 19.92
C LEU A 39 -3.21 7.90 18.65
N THR A 40 -4.26 7.96 17.83
CA THR A 40 -4.28 8.79 16.62
C THR A 40 -4.03 10.27 16.93
N GLN A 41 -4.64 10.79 18.02
CA GLN A 41 -4.40 12.16 18.48
C GLN A 41 -2.96 12.35 18.94
N GLN A 42 -2.40 11.42 19.72
CA GLN A 42 -1.00 11.47 20.17
C GLN A 42 -0.03 11.37 18.99
N ILE A 43 -0.29 10.48 18.04
CA ILE A 43 0.47 10.37 16.80
C ILE A 43 0.44 11.70 16.02
N GLN A 44 -0.70 12.39 15.97
CA GLN A 44 -0.82 13.69 15.31
C GLN A 44 0.00 14.79 16.03
N LEU A 45 0.07 14.75 17.35
CA LEU A 45 0.77 15.75 18.15
C LEU A 45 2.29 15.54 18.17
N MET A 46 2.76 14.30 18.21
CA MET A 46 4.17 13.96 18.41
C MET A 46 4.93 13.69 17.11
N GLY A 47 4.24 13.31 16.04
CA GLY A 47 4.88 12.87 14.79
C GLY A 47 5.22 14.03 13.85
N ALA A 48 6.31 13.89 13.10
CA ALA A 48 6.63 14.74 11.95
C ALA A 48 5.88 14.25 10.70
N THR A 49 5.49 15.17 9.82
CA THR A 49 4.91 14.80 8.52
C THR A 49 6.04 14.66 7.51
N MET A 50 6.08 13.54 6.79
CA MET A 50 7.00 13.30 5.68
C MET A 50 6.22 12.96 4.41
N THR A 51 6.81 13.26 3.26
CA THR A 51 6.26 12.94 1.95
C THR A 51 7.27 12.11 1.17
N PHE A 52 6.78 11.10 0.44
CA PHE A 52 7.60 10.29 -0.44
C PHE A 52 6.92 10.25 -1.81
N SER A 53 7.71 10.38 -2.85
CA SER A 53 7.23 10.23 -4.22
C SER A 53 6.93 8.77 -4.51
N ARG A 54 6.09 8.52 -5.50
CA ARG A 54 5.82 7.18 -6.00
C ARG A 54 7.12 6.41 -6.28
N ASN A 55 7.16 5.16 -5.89
CA ASN A 55 8.29 4.22 -5.96
C ASN A 55 9.52 4.64 -5.10
N ALA A 56 9.38 5.62 -4.21
CA ALA A 56 10.42 5.91 -3.24
C ALA A 56 10.39 4.89 -2.10
N GLU A 57 11.57 4.41 -1.70
CA GLU A 57 11.75 3.59 -0.51
C GLU A 57 11.55 4.46 0.73
N ILE A 58 10.84 3.90 1.72
CA ILE A 58 10.57 4.54 3.02
C ILE A 58 11.58 4.02 4.05
N PHE A 59 11.83 2.72 4.02
CA PHE A 59 12.90 2.03 4.73
C PHE A 59 13.20 0.69 4.03
N GLY A 60 14.45 0.24 4.14
CA GLY A 60 14.93 -1.03 3.62
C GLY A 60 14.78 -2.19 4.60
N GLU A 61 14.88 -3.43 4.10
CA GLU A 61 15.02 -4.63 4.93
C GLU A 61 16.36 -4.57 5.69
N ASN A 62 16.38 -4.98 6.95
CA ASN A 62 17.50 -4.94 7.90
C ASN A 62 17.95 -3.52 8.30
N GLU A 63 17.23 -2.47 7.92
CA GLU A 63 17.47 -1.13 8.45
C GLU A 63 16.91 -1.00 9.88
N PRO A 64 17.49 -0.08 10.73
CA PRO A 64 17.00 0.14 12.07
C PRO A 64 15.51 0.52 12.13
N ALA A 65 14.72 -0.23 12.90
CA ALA A 65 13.29 -0.03 13.04
C ALA A 65 12.97 1.00 14.14
N ASP A 66 13.52 2.21 14.03
CA ASP A 66 13.38 3.28 15.01
C ASP A 66 12.03 3.99 14.96
N TYR A 67 11.28 3.86 13.87
CA TYR A 67 10.09 4.66 13.61
C TYR A 67 8.87 3.81 13.27
N LEU A 68 7.71 4.37 13.59
CA LEU A 68 6.40 3.95 13.13
C LEU A 68 5.85 4.98 12.16
N TYR A 69 5.06 4.52 11.21
CA TYR A 69 4.53 5.35 10.14
C TYR A 69 3.01 5.21 10.09
N LYS A 70 2.27 6.32 10.12
CA LYS A 70 0.83 6.35 9.86
C LYS A 70 0.57 6.97 8.50
N VAL A 71 -0.13 6.26 7.61
CA VAL A 71 -0.50 6.77 6.29
C VAL A 71 -1.56 7.86 6.45
N ILE A 72 -1.28 9.07 5.92
CA ILE A 72 -2.23 10.18 5.84
C ILE A 72 -2.92 10.16 4.47
N SER A 73 -2.15 9.98 3.39
CA SER A 73 -2.66 9.88 2.03
C SER A 73 -1.75 9.02 1.17
N GLY A 74 -2.31 8.44 0.09
CA GLY A 74 -1.60 7.54 -0.80
C GLY A 74 -1.62 6.09 -0.30
N ALA A 75 -0.71 5.26 -0.81
CA ALA A 75 -0.63 3.83 -0.49
C ALA A 75 0.82 3.36 -0.42
N VAL A 76 1.10 2.43 0.49
CA VAL A 76 2.40 1.82 0.76
C VAL A 76 2.28 0.31 0.59
N ARG A 77 3.34 -0.32 0.13
CA ARG A 77 3.54 -1.78 0.21
C ARG A 77 4.76 -2.10 1.06
N THR A 78 4.69 -3.16 1.84
CA THR A 78 5.88 -3.81 2.40
C THR A 78 6.19 -5.06 1.60
N TYR A 79 7.47 -5.37 1.42
CA TYR A 79 7.88 -6.51 0.60
C TYR A 79 9.24 -7.06 1.02
N LYS A 80 9.51 -8.26 0.55
CA LYS A 80 10.82 -8.91 0.64
C LYS A 80 11.19 -9.49 -0.72
N ILE A 81 12.46 -9.42 -1.07
CA ILE A 81 13.02 -10.15 -2.20
C ILE A 81 13.50 -11.50 -1.68
N LEU A 82 12.92 -12.56 -2.20
CA LEU A 82 13.27 -13.93 -1.83
C LEU A 82 14.61 -14.33 -2.47
N SER A 83 15.23 -15.39 -1.97
CA SER A 83 16.52 -15.91 -2.45
C SER A 83 16.54 -16.29 -3.94
N ASP A 84 15.38 -16.58 -4.52
CA ASP A 84 15.19 -16.89 -5.93
C ASP A 84 14.89 -15.63 -6.79
N GLY A 85 14.97 -14.44 -6.21
CA GLY A 85 14.73 -13.15 -6.88
C GLY A 85 13.26 -12.75 -6.99
N ARG A 86 12.30 -13.59 -6.58
CA ARG A 86 10.88 -13.22 -6.55
C ARG A 86 10.61 -12.20 -5.44
N ARG A 87 9.75 -11.24 -5.74
CA ARG A 87 9.24 -10.31 -4.74
C ARG A 87 8.01 -10.91 -4.08
N GLN A 88 7.99 -10.95 -2.75
CA GLN A 88 6.81 -11.28 -1.97
C GLN A 88 6.32 -10.02 -1.25
N ILE A 89 5.09 -9.59 -1.50
CA ILE A 89 4.49 -8.48 -0.78
C ILE A 89 3.94 -8.97 0.56
N GLY A 90 4.38 -8.30 1.62
CA GLY A 90 3.95 -8.54 3.00
C GLY A 90 2.62 -7.87 3.33
N GLY A 91 2.33 -6.69 2.79
CA GLY A 91 1.09 -5.97 3.06
C GLY A 91 0.93 -4.72 2.23
N PHE A 92 -0.33 -4.23 2.18
CA PHE A 92 -0.68 -2.93 1.65
C PHE A 92 -1.22 -2.07 2.79
N TYR A 93 -0.72 -0.84 2.89
CA TYR A 93 -1.13 0.13 3.89
C TYR A 93 -1.76 1.34 3.19
N LEU A 94 -2.96 1.69 3.64
CA LEU A 94 -3.84 2.70 3.06
C LEU A 94 -4.07 3.84 4.07
N PRO A 95 -4.66 4.98 3.72
CA PRO A 95 -4.90 6.06 4.66
C PRO A 95 -5.56 5.61 5.95
N GLY A 96 -4.94 5.96 7.09
CA GLY A 96 -5.33 5.53 8.43
C GLY A 96 -4.57 4.33 8.97
N ASP A 97 -3.96 3.50 8.14
CA ASP A 97 -3.14 2.37 8.59
C ASP A 97 -1.82 2.84 9.21
N VAL A 98 -1.30 2.02 10.12
CA VAL A 98 0.03 2.17 10.74
C VAL A 98 0.91 1.01 10.28
N PHE A 99 2.16 1.29 9.92
CA PHE A 99 3.15 0.27 9.54
C PHE A 99 4.52 0.55 10.18
N GLY A 100 5.45 -0.40 10.05
CA GLY A 100 6.73 -0.36 10.75
C GLY A 100 6.62 -0.86 12.20
N LEU A 101 5.55 -1.61 12.53
CA LEU A 101 5.37 -2.27 13.83
C LEU A 101 6.28 -3.51 13.89
N GLU A 102 7.54 -3.32 14.27
CA GLU A 102 8.49 -4.40 14.48
C GLU A 102 8.71 -4.62 15.97
N PHE A 103 8.92 -5.88 16.37
CA PHE A 103 9.39 -6.20 17.71
C PHE A 103 10.92 -6.14 17.79
N ALA A 104 11.59 -6.52 16.71
CA ALA A 104 13.04 -6.47 16.59
C ALA A 104 13.55 -5.04 16.40
N ASP A 105 14.87 -4.88 16.46
CA ASP A 105 15.54 -3.58 16.26
C ASP A 105 15.73 -3.22 14.78
N GLU A 106 15.45 -4.17 13.87
CA GLU A 106 15.57 -4.03 12.43
C GLU A 106 14.25 -4.38 11.73
N HIS A 107 14.04 -3.78 10.56
CA HIS A 107 12.88 -4.09 9.72
C HIS A 107 13.04 -5.46 9.05
N SER A 108 12.01 -6.31 9.16
CA SER A 108 11.95 -7.64 8.53
C SER A 108 11.57 -7.58 7.04
N LEU A 109 11.01 -6.48 6.59
CA LEU A 109 10.57 -6.19 5.23
C LEU A 109 10.98 -4.77 4.84
N ALA A 110 11.20 -4.52 3.54
CA ALA A 110 11.30 -3.17 3.01
C ALA A 110 9.91 -2.54 2.84
N ALA A 111 9.82 -1.21 2.88
CA ALA A 111 8.58 -0.46 2.61
C ALA A 111 8.80 0.56 1.48
N GLU A 112 7.83 0.62 0.56
CA GLU A 112 7.89 1.48 -0.63
C GLU A 112 6.54 2.12 -0.93
N ALA A 113 6.58 3.36 -1.41
CA ALA A 113 5.42 4.13 -1.81
C ALA A 113 4.84 3.63 -3.15
N ILE A 114 3.58 3.20 -3.18
CA ILE A 114 2.87 2.79 -4.42
C ILE A 114 2.43 4.01 -5.22
N THR A 115 2.04 5.07 -4.53
CA THR A 115 1.66 6.39 -5.07
C THR A 115 2.48 7.47 -4.39
N ASP A 116 2.32 8.74 -4.75
CA ASP A 116 2.77 9.81 -3.88
C ASP A 116 2.06 9.71 -2.54
N ILE A 117 2.82 9.73 -1.45
CA ILE A 117 2.30 9.50 -0.11
C ILE A 117 2.65 10.64 0.84
N LYS A 118 1.79 10.81 1.83
CA LYS A 118 2.07 11.59 3.03
C LYS A 118 1.89 10.67 4.25
N VAL A 119 2.88 10.66 5.13
CA VAL A 119 2.88 9.85 6.35
C VAL A 119 3.18 10.72 7.57
N ARG A 120 2.70 10.29 8.73
CA ARG A 120 3.14 10.76 10.04
C ARG A 120 4.17 9.78 10.57
N VAL A 121 5.36 10.27 10.91
CA VAL A 121 6.50 9.46 11.40
C VAL A 121 6.69 9.71 12.89
N ILE A 122 6.79 8.65 13.69
CA ILE A 122 6.89 8.73 15.15
C ILE A 122 8.00 7.82 15.63
N LYS A 123 8.86 8.30 16.54
CA LYS A 123 9.86 7.45 17.19
C LYS A 123 9.20 6.36 18.03
N ARG A 124 9.62 5.09 17.83
CA ARG A 124 9.14 3.94 18.64
C ARG A 124 9.38 4.17 20.13
N SER A 125 10.58 4.68 20.51
CA SER A 125 10.90 4.96 21.90
C SER A 125 9.99 6.00 22.55
N ALA A 126 9.58 7.03 21.79
CA ALA A 126 8.65 8.04 22.27
C ALA A 126 7.24 7.47 22.47
N LEU A 127 6.79 6.58 21.58
CA LEU A 127 5.51 5.91 21.69
C LEU A 127 5.50 4.90 22.85
N ALA A 128 6.59 4.15 23.06
CA ALA A 128 6.74 3.24 24.18
C ALA A 128 6.68 3.99 25.52
N ALA A 129 7.44 5.08 25.66
CA ALA A 129 7.41 5.91 26.88
C ALA A 129 6.03 6.54 27.13
N LEU A 130 5.24 6.79 26.11
CA LEU A 130 3.86 7.26 26.25
C LEU A 130 2.95 6.12 26.71
N ALA A 131 3.09 4.92 26.14
CA ALA A 131 2.31 3.74 26.51
C ALA A 131 2.53 3.35 27.98
N ASP A 132 3.76 3.48 28.49
CA ASP A 132 4.10 3.24 29.92
C ASP A 132 3.36 4.18 30.88
N ARG A 133 3.01 5.38 30.42
CA ARG A 133 2.34 6.41 31.23
C ARG A 133 0.84 6.51 30.97
N ASN A 134 0.33 5.93 29.90
CA ASN A 134 -1.05 6.06 29.46
C ASN A 134 -1.62 4.71 29.03
N ALA A 135 -2.44 4.11 29.90
CA ALA A 135 -3.09 2.83 29.64
C ALA A 135 -3.99 2.83 28.39
N GLY A 136 -4.55 3.99 28.00
CA GLY A 136 -5.31 4.15 26.76
C GLY A 136 -4.40 3.92 25.54
N THR A 137 -3.24 4.58 25.49
CA THR A 137 -2.24 4.42 24.42
C THR A 137 -1.73 2.98 24.35
N ALA A 138 -1.44 2.35 25.49
CA ALA A 138 -0.99 0.95 25.53
C ALA A 138 -2.07 0.01 24.96
N ARG A 139 -3.34 0.21 25.32
CA ARG A 139 -4.47 -0.60 24.80
C ARG A 139 -4.63 -0.46 23.27
N GLU A 140 -4.46 0.73 22.75
CA GLU A 140 -4.58 0.97 21.31
C GLU A 140 -3.41 0.39 20.53
N LEU A 141 -2.18 0.50 21.07
CA LEU A 141 -1.00 -0.15 20.49
C LEU A 141 -1.20 -1.67 20.46
N TYR A 142 -1.74 -2.25 21.52
CA TYR A 142 -2.13 -3.66 21.56
C TYR A 142 -3.19 -3.99 20.49
N ALA A 143 -4.19 -3.14 20.31
CA ALA A 143 -5.24 -3.33 19.30
C ALA A 143 -4.68 -3.28 17.86
N LEU A 144 -3.73 -2.37 17.58
CA LEU A 144 -3.01 -2.31 16.31
C LEU A 144 -2.22 -3.61 16.06
N THR A 145 -1.45 -4.06 17.04
CA THR A 145 -0.68 -5.31 16.94
C THR A 145 -1.60 -6.52 16.72
N ALA A 146 -2.72 -6.60 17.44
CA ALA A 146 -3.71 -7.65 17.27
C ALA A 146 -4.37 -7.60 15.87
N CYS A 147 -4.55 -6.40 15.29
CA CYS A 147 -5.04 -6.22 13.93
C CYS A 147 -4.04 -6.75 12.90
N GLU A 148 -2.75 -6.42 13.04
CA GLU A 148 -1.70 -6.93 12.15
C GLU A 148 -1.54 -8.46 12.26
N LEU A 149 -1.63 -9.01 13.47
CA LEU A 149 -1.63 -10.47 13.68
C LEU A 149 -2.80 -11.14 12.94
N ARG A 150 -4.02 -10.59 13.04
CA ARG A 150 -5.19 -11.12 12.30
C ARG A 150 -4.98 -11.05 10.79
N ARG A 151 -4.39 -9.96 10.26
CA ARG A 151 -4.05 -9.84 8.85
C ARG A 151 -3.03 -10.90 8.42
N ALA A 152 -2.01 -11.15 9.25
CA ALA A 152 -1.02 -12.21 9.01
C ALA A 152 -1.66 -13.60 8.99
N GLN A 153 -2.53 -13.91 9.97
CA GLN A 153 -3.27 -15.17 10.03
C GLN A 153 -4.19 -15.37 8.83
N ALA A 154 -4.93 -14.33 8.41
CA ALA A 154 -5.77 -14.38 7.22
C ALA A 154 -4.96 -14.70 5.95
N ARG A 155 -3.73 -14.15 5.83
CA ARG A 155 -2.82 -14.46 4.71
C ARG A 155 -2.36 -15.92 4.71
N ILE A 156 -2.09 -16.50 5.88
CA ILE A 156 -1.73 -17.94 5.97
C ILE A 156 -2.87 -18.80 5.40
N LEU A 157 -4.12 -18.46 5.72
CA LEU A 157 -5.28 -19.18 5.21
C LEU A 157 -5.44 -19.07 3.68
N LEU A 158 -4.90 -18.02 3.04
CA LEU A 158 -4.89 -17.92 1.58
C LEU A 158 -4.04 -19.03 0.93
N LEU A 159 -3.03 -19.59 1.62
CA LEU A 159 -2.14 -20.58 1.04
C LEU A 159 -2.86 -21.89 0.66
N VAL A 160 -3.95 -22.23 1.34
CA VAL A 160 -4.76 -23.42 1.05
C VAL A 160 -5.89 -23.16 0.05
N LYS A 161 -6.10 -21.90 -0.34
CA LYS A 161 -7.17 -21.47 -1.27
C LYS A 161 -6.73 -21.56 -2.73
N SER A 162 -7.69 -21.78 -3.63
CA SER A 162 -7.50 -21.66 -5.07
C SER A 162 -7.20 -20.22 -5.48
N ALA A 163 -6.68 -20.01 -6.69
CA ALA A 163 -6.42 -18.66 -7.21
C ALA A 163 -7.69 -17.79 -7.23
N GLN A 164 -8.83 -18.37 -7.55
CA GLN A 164 -10.11 -17.65 -7.60
C GLN A 164 -10.57 -17.21 -6.21
N GLU A 165 -10.44 -18.07 -5.21
CA GLU A 165 -10.74 -17.76 -3.82
C GLU A 165 -9.80 -16.69 -3.26
N ARG A 166 -8.48 -16.75 -3.57
CA ARG A 166 -7.51 -15.74 -3.16
C ARG A 166 -7.85 -14.35 -3.71
N VAL A 167 -8.16 -14.27 -5.01
CA VAL A 167 -8.54 -12.99 -5.64
C VAL A 167 -9.87 -12.49 -5.09
N ALA A 168 -10.88 -13.34 -4.90
CA ALA A 168 -12.15 -12.95 -4.30
C ALA A 168 -11.98 -12.43 -2.86
N SER A 169 -11.17 -13.13 -2.04
CA SER A 169 -10.83 -12.70 -0.66
C SER A 169 -10.16 -11.32 -0.66
N PHE A 170 -9.20 -11.09 -1.55
CA PHE A 170 -8.51 -9.81 -1.69
C PHE A 170 -9.46 -8.67 -2.07
N LEU A 171 -10.35 -8.90 -3.04
CA LEU A 171 -11.32 -7.89 -3.45
C LEU A 171 -12.31 -7.54 -2.34
N LEU A 172 -12.77 -8.52 -1.57
CA LEU A 172 -13.64 -8.30 -0.42
C LEU A 172 -12.92 -7.50 0.67
N GLU A 173 -11.66 -7.86 0.99
CA GLU A 173 -10.83 -7.12 1.96
C GLU A 173 -10.66 -5.65 1.52
N MET A 174 -10.31 -5.41 0.26
CA MET A 174 -10.14 -4.05 -0.25
C MET A 174 -11.44 -3.25 -0.23
N ALA A 175 -12.57 -3.89 -0.51
CA ALA A 175 -13.88 -3.25 -0.44
C ALA A 175 -14.28 -2.86 0.99
N GLU A 176 -13.98 -3.70 1.98
CA GLU A 176 -14.22 -3.39 3.39
C GLU A 176 -13.37 -2.19 3.84
N ARG A 177 -12.10 -2.13 3.39
CA ARG A 177 -11.17 -1.05 3.75
C ARG A 177 -11.49 0.27 3.03
N ALA A 178 -12.02 0.22 1.81
CA ALA A 178 -12.29 1.39 1.00
C ALA A 178 -13.51 2.21 1.49
N ALA A 179 -14.31 1.72 2.42
CA ALA A 179 -15.56 2.34 2.86
C ALA A 179 -16.52 2.73 1.71
N ALA A 180 -16.30 2.19 0.52
CA ALA A 180 -17.08 2.47 -0.69
C ALA A 180 -18.14 1.40 -0.89
N ASP A 181 -19.35 1.78 -1.28
CA ASP A 181 -20.47 0.85 -1.34
C ASP A 181 -20.22 -0.34 -2.26
N ASN A 182 -19.71 -0.16 -3.47
CA ASN A 182 -19.44 -1.28 -4.37
C ASN A 182 -18.25 -1.08 -5.31
N ALA A 183 -17.69 0.11 -5.43
CA ALA A 183 -16.57 0.40 -6.33
C ALA A 183 -15.29 0.62 -5.53
N ILE A 184 -14.22 -0.08 -5.89
CA ILE A 184 -12.89 0.05 -5.32
C ILE A 184 -11.90 0.53 -6.37
N ASP A 185 -11.13 1.56 -6.02
CA ASP A 185 -9.97 1.99 -6.80
C ASP A 185 -8.71 1.40 -6.14
N LEU A 186 -8.07 0.47 -6.84
CA LEU A 186 -6.89 -0.24 -6.37
C LEU A 186 -5.63 0.59 -6.67
N PRO A 187 -4.89 1.10 -5.67
CA PRO A 187 -3.66 1.85 -5.90
C PRO A 187 -2.52 0.98 -6.42
N MET A 188 -2.54 -0.33 -6.10
CA MET A 188 -1.53 -1.31 -6.49
C MET A 188 -1.76 -1.83 -7.92
N SER A 189 -0.70 -2.31 -8.57
CA SER A 189 -0.75 -2.95 -9.88
C SER A 189 -1.23 -4.40 -9.79
N ARG A 190 -1.58 -5.01 -10.94
CA ARG A 190 -1.88 -6.46 -11.01
C ARG A 190 -0.68 -7.31 -10.64
N GLN A 191 0.54 -6.85 -10.92
CA GLN A 191 1.77 -7.49 -10.48
C GLN A 191 1.87 -7.46 -8.95
N ASP A 192 1.59 -6.32 -8.30
CA ASP A 192 1.59 -6.24 -6.84
C ASP A 192 0.55 -7.17 -6.20
N ILE A 193 -0.63 -7.29 -6.82
CA ILE A 193 -1.67 -8.24 -6.37
C ILE A 193 -1.17 -9.68 -6.52
N ALA A 194 -0.50 -10.00 -7.63
CA ALA A 194 0.08 -11.32 -7.86
C ALA A 194 1.16 -11.65 -6.80
N ASP A 195 2.10 -10.72 -6.58
CA ASP A 195 3.17 -10.86 -5.59
C ASP A 195 2.63 -10.96 -4.14
N TYR A 196 1.47 -10.34 -3.85
CA TYR A 196 0.80 -10.44 -2.55
C TYR A 196 0.10 -11.78 -2.36
N LEU A 197 -0.58 -12.29 -3.41
CA LEU A 197 -1.38 -13.52 -3.35
C LEU A 197 -0.56 -14.79 -3.63
N GLY A 198 0.73 -14.68 -3.97
CA GLY A 198 1.57 -15.81 -4.41
C GLY A 198 1.06 -16.42 -5.72
N LEU A 199 0.66 -15.58 -6.66
CA LEU A 199 0.15 -15.93 -7.99
C LEU A 199 1.03 -15.30 -9.08
N THR A 200 0.80 -15.68 -10.34
CA THR A 200 1.35 -14.92 -11.47
C THR A 200 0.38 -13.83 -11.93
N ILE A 201 0.90 -12.78 -12.59
CA ILE A 201 0.08 -11.69 -13.13
C ILE A 201 -0.97 -12.21 -14.14
N GLU A 202 -0.61 -13.26 -14.93
CA GLU A 202 -1.51 -13.90 -15.88
C GLU A 202 -2.65 -14.60 -15.15
N THR A 203 -2.36 -15.26 -14.03
CA THR A 203 -3.37 -15.94 -13.20
C THR A 203 -4.33 -14.92 -12.59
N VAL A 204 -3.82 -13.82 -12.03
CA VAL A 204 -4.66 -12.72 -11.52
C VAL A 204 -5.55 -12.17 -12.64
N SER A 205 -4.97 -11.88 -13.82
CA SER A 205 -5.70 -11.32 -14.96
C SER A 205 -6.80 -12.27 -15.45
N ARG A 206 -6.50 -13.55 -15.64
CA ARG A 206 -7.51 -14.58 -16.04
C ARG A 206 -8.61 -14.74 -14.99
N THR A 207 -8.25 -14.70 -13.70
CA THR A 207 -9.24 -14.81 -12.62
C THR A 207 -10.18 -13.61 -12.59
N LEU A 208 -9.66 -12.37 -12.74
CA LEU A 208 -10.51 -11.18 -12.83
C LEU A 208 -11.47 -11.25 -14.02
N THR A 209 -10.99 -11.68 -15.21
CA THR A 209 -11.86 -11.88 -16.38
C THR A 209 -12.92 -12.97 -16.14
N ALA A 210 -12.58 -14.06 -15.47
CA ALA A 210 -13.56 -15.11 -15.14
C ALA A 210 -14.63 -14.60 -14.16
N LEU A 211 -14.26 -13.81 -13.14
CA LEU A 211 -15.20 -13.19 -12.21
C LEU A 211 -16.10 -12.15 -12.90
N GLU A 212 -15.57 -11.42 -13.88
CA GLU A 212 -16.34 -10.47 -14.70
C GLU A 212 -17.32 -11.20 -15.60
N THR A 213 -16.89 -12.25 -16.28
CA THR A 213 -17.77 -13.11 -17.12
C THR A 213 -18.90 -13.74 -16.29
N ALA A 214 -18.62 -14.10 -15.02
CA ALA A 214 -19.63 -14.61 -14.09
C ALA A 214 -20.51 -13.50 -13.48
N ALA A 215 -20.41 -12.25 -13.94
CA ALA A 215 -21.11 -11.07 -13.43
C ALA A 215 -20.96 -10.85 -11.90
N ALA A 216 -19.88 -11.37 -11.29
CA ALA A 216 -19.57 -11.14 -9.89
C ALA A 216 -18.94 -9.76 -9.69
N ILE A 217 -18.14 -9.30 -10.66
CA ILE A 217 -17.51 -7.99 -10.69
C ILE A 217 -17.65 -7.34 -12.07
N ASP A 218 -17.27 -6.06 -12.15
CA ASP A 218 -17.06 -5.32 -13.38
C ASP A 218 -15.70 -4.61 -13.29
N VAL A 219 -14.94 -4.55 -14.38
CA VAL A 219 -13.58 -4.01 -14.42
C VAL A 219 -13.50 -2.85 -15.42
N PRO A 220 -14.08 -1.67 -15.09
CA PRO A 220 -14.12 -0.53 -16.01
C PRO A 220 -12.73 -0.04 -16.43
N THR A 221 -11.75 -0.15 -15.52
CA THR A 221 -10.33 0.16 -15.80
C THR A 221 -9.41 -0.86 -15.12
N SER A 222 -8.14 -0.85 -15.47
CA SER A 222 -7.14 -1.76 -14.86
C SER A 222 -7.02 -1.65 -13.33
N ARG A 223 -7.51 -0.54 -12.74
CA ARG A 223 -7.43 -0.25 -11.30
C ARG A 223 -8.79 -0.07 -10.62
N ARG A 224 -9.86 0.08 -11.38
CA ARG A 224 -11.20 0.24 -10.83
C ARG A 224 -11.99 -1.05 -10.99
N ILE A 225 -12.50 -1.57 -9.87
CA ILE A 225 -13.31 -2.78 -9.80
C ILE A 225 -14.64 -2.44 -9.14
N VAL A 226 -15.74 -2.88 -9.73
CA VAL A 226 -17.08 -2.74 -9.16
C VAL A 226 -17.56 -4.12 -8.75
N LEU A 227 -17.91 -4.30 -7.48
CA LEU A 227 -18.45 -5.53 -6.95
C LEU A 227 -19.94 -5.60 -7.26
N ARG A 228 -20.34 -6.39 -8.26
CA ARG A 228 -21.73 -6.57 -8.68
C ARG A 228 -22.49 -7.53 -7.78
N ASN A 229 -21.81 -8.58 -7.30
CA ASN A 229 -22.41 -9.61 -6.46
C ASN A 229 -21.47 -10.04 -5.32
N ARG A 230 -21.50 -9.27 -4.21
CA ARG A 230 -20.72 -9.58 -3.02
C ARG A 230 -21.02 -10.96 -2.43
N GLY A 231 -22.29 -11.39 -2.49
CA GLY A 231 -22.68 -12.72 -2.03
C GLY A 231 -22.05 -13.86 -2.84
N ALA A 232 -21.87 -13.69 -4.14
CA ALA A 232 -21.14 -14.65 -4.96
C ALA A 232 -19.65 -14.70 -4.59
N LEU A 233 -19.01 -13.54 -4.39
CA LEU A 233 -17.62 -13.45 -3.95
C LEU A 233 -17.43 -14.04 -2.56
N SER A 234 -18.37 -13.81 -1.63
CA SER A 234 -18.31 -14.38 -0.27
C SER A 234 -18.45 -15.90 -0.28
N ARG A 235 -19.30 -16.47 -1.13
CA ARG A 235 -19.40 -17.93 -1.28
C ARG A 235 -18.14 -18.57 -1.85
N LEU A 236 -17.37 -17.86 -2.68
CA LEU A 236 -16.05 -18.29 -3.13
C LEU A 236 -15.00 -18.19 -2.02
N ASN A 237 -15.22 -17.35 -1.03
CA ASN A 237 -14.26 -17.14 0.05
C ASN A 237 -14.34 -18.23 1.15
N GLY A 238 -15.40 -19.05 1.16
CA GLY A 238 -15.64 -20.15 2.09
C GLY A 238 -16.51 -19.75 3.25
#